data_117b2b59abe4975ce282a14ec9c271af
#
_entry.id   117b2b59abe4975ce282a14ec9c271af
#
_cell.length_a   1.000
_cell.length_b   1.000
_cell.length_c   1.000
_cell.angle_alpha   90.00
_cell.angle_beta   90.00
_cell.angle_gamma   90.00
#
_symmetry.space_group_name_H-M   'P 1'
#
loop_
_entity.id
_entity.type
_entity.pdbx_description
1 polymer ?
#
loop_
_entity_poly.entity_id
_entity_poly.type
_entity_poly.pdbx_seq_one_letter_code
_entity_poly.pdbx_strand_id
1 'polypeptide(L)'
;MKGKKLLATLAVSAVLFAGCGLKSGETIITVNDTKITQGQFDEMLDKQANNGMVKALGIDVKSDKNSFIYLLLKERVINELIVKALLEQEMAKRGIEVSNKDVDDAVKEIIDKLGSKDQLDTMLKDNGISASQFRKDLKEEVKMKKLAKELGSSSVSDAEAKKFYNQNLDKFKRPERVRASHILISVNPEEITEIVKSDAKNKSLDDNAIKAKVNEEIKAKEAKVNQLLAEVKKDPSKFAKIAKENSEDTNSAIKGGDLGFFNAKEMVPEFSKAAFSMKPNTISDKPVKTQYGYHIIMVTDRAAASVTPFEKAKPDIKGYLENQKQLELLDNLTESLKKNAKIEYVNPEYSPEANQKAIQENI
;
A
#
# COMPACT_ATOMS: atom_id res chain seq x y z
N MET A 1 5.22 -11.02 16.58
CA MET A 1 5.16 -10.52 15.19
C MET A 1 5.51 -9.04 15.19
N LYS A 2 6.79 -8.73 14.94
CA LYS A 2 7.27 -7.34 14.85
C LYS A 2 6.76 -6.75 13.55
N GLY A 3 6.02 -5.65 13.66
CA GLY A 3 5.30 -5.01 12.58
C GLY A 3 6.19 -4.64 11.40
N LYS A 4 5.70 -4.93 10.22
CA LYS A 4 6.07 -4.23 8.99
C LYS A 4 5.57 -2.78 9.13
N LYS A 5 6.33 -2.00 9.91
CA LYS A 5 6.17 -0.56 9.96
C LYS A 5 7.27 0.05 9.12
N LEU A 6 6.88 0.98 8.31
CA LEU A 6 7.70 2.01 7.70
C LEU A 6 8.50 1.63 6.45
N LEU A 7 7.81 1.59 5.36
CA LEU A 7 8.42 2.01 4.08
C LEU A 7 7.45 2.87 3.26
N ALA A 8 6.44 3.47 3.91
CA ALA A 8 5.43 4.31 3.26
C ALA A 8 5.78 5.81 3.22
N THR A 9 6.99 6.21 3.64
CA THR A 9 7.41 7.61 3.68
C THR A 9 8.63 7.92 2.81
N LEU A 10 9.04 7.00 1.94
CA LEU A 10 10.07 7.26 0.90
C LEU A 10 9.47 7.27 -0.51
N ALA A 11 8.18 7.52 -0.61
CA ALA A 11 7.56 7.88 -1.88
C ALA A 11 7.50 9.42 -2.04
N VAL A 12 8.62 10.10 -1.85
CA VAL A 12 8.98 11.12 -2.81
C VAL A 12 9.18 10.30 -4.08
N SER A 13 8.34 10.50 -5.08
CA SER A 13 8.63 10.05 -6.44
C SER A 13 9.96 10.67 -6.79
N ALA A 14 11.05 10.00 -6.36
CA ALA A 14 12.38 10.37 -6.75
C ALA A 14 12.37 10.21 -8.27
N VAL A 15 12.29 11.33 -8.95
CA VAL A 15 12.66 11.41 -10.35
C VAL A 15 14.09 10.90 -10.39
N LEU A 16 14.24 9.61 -10.70
CA LEU A 16 15.51 8.89 -10.62
C LEU A 16 16.39 9.39 -11.75
N PHE A 17 17.26 10.31 -11.40
CA PHE A 17 18.25 10.87 -12.30
C PHE A 17 19.42 9.90 -12.43
N ALA A 18 19.37 9.03 -13.42
CA ALA A 18 20.55 8.34 -13.85
C ALA A 18 21.48 9.35 -14.54
N GLY A 19 22.66 9.59 -13.98
CA GLY A 19 23.66 10.49 -14.57
C GLY A 19 23.91 10.17 -16.04
N CYS A 20 23.82 11.19 -16.88
CA CYS A 20 24.01 11.10 -18.31
C CYS A 20 25.46 10.78 -18.68
N GLY A 21 25.72 9.52 -19.04
CA GLY A 21 26.58 9.28 -20.17
C GLY A 21 25.80 9.74 -21.41
N LEU A 22 26.34 10.65 -22.21
CA LEU A 22 25.76 11.08 -23.48
C LEU A 22 25.49 9.83 -24.34
N LYS A 23 24.22 9.37 -24.34
CA LYS A 23 23.81 8.37 -25.32
C LYS A 23 23.68 9.10 -26.64
N SER A 24 24.52 8.72 -27.61
CA SER A 24 24.47 9.21 -28.98
C SER A 24 23.10 8.88 -29.57
N GLY A 25 22.33 9.89 -29.91
CA GLY A 25 21.02 9.76 -30.50
C GLY A 25 20.57 11.09 -31.09
N GLU A 26 19.57 11.06 -31.94
CA GLU A 26 18.94 12.23 -32.51
C GLU A 26 18.36 13.14 -31.41
N THR A 27 18.61 14.43 -31.49
CA THR A 27 18.02 15.41 -30.59
C THR A 27 16.54 15.55 -30.91
N ILE A 28 15.68 15.30 -29.92
CA ILE A 28 14.22 15.40 -30.06
C ILE A 28 13.67 16.72 -29.48
N ILE A 29 14.29 17.20 -28.39
CA ILE A 29 13.90 18.45 -27.72
C ILE A 29 15.15 19.20 -27.30
N THR A 30 15.13 20.53 -27.35
CA THR A 30 16.13 21.40 -26.69
C THR A 30 15.44 22.19 -25.58
N VAL A 31 16.09 22.28 -24.43
CA VAL A 31 15.65 23.08 -23.28
C VAL A 31 16.77 24.06 -22.95
N ASN A 32 16.58 25.31 -23.32
CA ASN A 32 17.68 26.31 -23.39
C ASN A 32 18.85 25.72 -24.21
N ASP A 33 20.02 25.50 -23.60
CA ASP A 33 21.21 24.93 -24.27
C ASP A 33 21.33 23.41 -24.10
N THR A 34 20.42 22.77 -23.37
CA THR A 34 20.46 21.33 -23.10
C THR A 34 19.69 20.54 -24.14
N LYS A 35 20.35 19.55 -24.74
CA LYS A 35 19.74 18.64 -25.71
C LYS A 35 19.17 17.41 -24.99
N ILE A 36 17.93 17.08 -25.29
CA ILE A 36 17.28 15.82 -24.91
C ILE A 36 17.27 14.94 -26.15
N THR A 37 17.80 13.72 -26.02
CA THR A 37 17.96 12.79 -27.14
C THR A 37 16.88 11.69 -27.11
N GLN A 38 16.66 11.07 -28.28
CA GLN A 38 15.79 9.89 -28.41
C GLN A 38 16.19 8.77 -27.44
N GLY A 39 17.50 8.51 -27.30
CA GLY A 39 17.98 7.47 -26.37
C GLY A 39 17.62 7.74 -24.90
N GLN A 40 17.63 9.03 -24.48
CA GLN A 40 17.20 9.41 -23.12
C GLN A 40 15.68 9.20 -22.94
N PHE A 41 14.91 9.52 -23.97
CA PHE A 41 13.47 9.27 -23.99
C PHE A 41 13.18 7.76 -23.89
N ASP A 42 13.80 6.96 -24.73
CA ASP A 42 13.57 5.50 -24.76
C ASP A 42 13.95 4.84 -23.42
N GLU A 43 15.08 5.24 -22.80
CA GLU A 43 15.50 4.75 -21.49
C GLU A 43 14.48 5.10 -20.39
N MET A 44 13.98 6.34 -20.38
CA MET A 44 13.00 6.79 -19.41
C MET A 44 11.65 6.09 -19.62
N LEU A 45 11.23 5.95 -20.88
CA LEU A 45 10.02 5.23 -21.23
C LEU A 45 10.09 3.76 -20.79
N ASP A 46 11.22 3.09 -21.02
CA ASP A 46 11.46 1.71 -20.56
C ASP A 46 11.33 1.58 -19.05
N LYS A 47 11.88 2.53 -18.33
CA LYS A 47 11.80 2.56 -16.88
C LYS A 47 10.36 2.72 -16.38
N GLN A 48 9.59 3.62 -17.02
CA GLN A 48 8.18 3.84 -16.67
C GLN A 48 7.29 2.65 -17.06
N ALA A 49 7.52 2.04 -18.22
CA ALA A 49 6.80 0.87 -18.70
C ALA A 49 7.04 -0.37 -17.82
N ASN A 50 8.27 -0.51 -17.29
CA ASN A 50 8.64 -1.60 -16.37
C ASN A 50 8.29 -1.34 -14.91
N ASN A 51 7.67 -0.20 -14.59
CA ASN A 51 7.19 0.09 -13.24
C ASN A 51 6.15 -0.97 -12.82
N GLY A 52 6.20 -1.41 -11.56
CA GLY A 52 5.42 -2.52 -11.03
C GLY A 52 3.92 -2.45 -11.30
N MET A 53 3.33 -1.25 -11.36
CA MET A 53 1.91 -1.07 -11.68
C MET A 53 1.61 -1.39 -13.15
N VAL A 54 2.39 -0.85 -14.10
CA VAL A 54 2.19 -1.10 -15.54
C VAL A 54 2.48 -2.55 -15.87
N LYS A 55 3.57 -3.10 -15.30
CA LYS A 55 3.94 -4.52 -15.45
C LYS A 55 2.86 -5.46 -14.89
N ALA A 56 2.23 -5.12 -13.76
CA ALA A 56 1.17 -5.91 -13.16
C ALA A 56 -0.09 -5.99 -14.03
N LEU A 57 -0.33 -5.00 -14.89
CA LEU A 57 -1.42 -5.00 -15.87
C LEU A 57 -1.15 -5.90 -17.09
N GLY A 58 0.08 -6.43 -17.25
CA GLY A 58 0.44 -7.28 -18.39
C GLY A 58 0.46 -6.54 -19.74
N ILE A 59 0.54 -5.20 -19.73
CA ILE A 59 0.46 -4.39 -20.94
C ILE A 59 1.87 -4.18 -21.50
N ASP A 60 2.10 -4.60 -22.74
CA ASP A 60 3.27 -4.19 -23.50
C ASP A 60 3.04 -2.79 -24.10
N VAL A 61 3.49 -1.78 -23.33
CA VAL A 61 3.31 -0.35 -23.69
C VAL A 61 3.95 0.01 -25.04
N LYS A 62 4.97 -0.74 -25.48
CA LYS A 62 5.72 -0.43 -26.71
C LYS A 62 5.14 -1.09 -27.97
N SER A 63 4.27 -2.07 -27.81
CA SER A 63 3.68 -2.81 -28.92
C SER A 63 2.80 -1.92 -29.81
N ASP A 64 2.16 -0.92 -29.23
CA ASP A 64 1.32 0.05 -29.94
C ASP A 64 1.59 1.48 -29.46
N LYS A 65 2.33 2.23 -30.29
CA LYS A 65 2.68 3.62 -30.02
C LYS A 65 1.50 4.60 -30.12
N ASN A 66 0.36 4.14 -30.62
CA ASN A 66 -0.87 4.92 -30.69
C ASN A 66 -1.83 4.60 -29.56
N SER A 67 -1.51 3.62 -28.72
CA SER A 67 -2.34 3.31 -27.57
C SER A 67 -2.41 4.47 -26.60
N PHE A 68 -3.58 4.68 -25.98
CA PHE A 68 -3.80 5.73 -25.00
C PHE A 68 -2.77 5.68 -23.85
N ILE A 69 -2.40 4.48 -23.40
CA ILE A 69 -1.41 4.30 -22.34
C ILE A 69 -0.02 4.75 -22.79
N TYR A 70 0.39 4.37 -24.01
CA TYR A 70 1.67 4.85 -24.56
C TYR A 70 1.71 6.37 -24.66
N LEU A 71 0.66 7.00 -25.17
CA LEU A 71 0.58 8.44 -25.35
C LEU A 71 0.62 9.20 -24.01
N LEU A 72 -0.05 8.69 -22.98
CA LEU A 72 0.05 9.24 -21.63
C LEU A 72 1.46 9.11 -21.03
N LEU A 73 2.10 7.94 -21.20
CA LEU A 73 3.46 7.74 -20.73
C LEU A 73 4.46 8.59 -21.52
N LYS A 74 4.29 8.73 -22.83
CA LYS A 74 5.10 9.61 -23.68
C LYS A 74 5.06 11.05 -23.17
N GLU A 75 3.88 11.60 -22.92
CA GLU A 75 3.73 12.96 -22.37
C GLU A 75 4.42 13.12 -21.02
N ARG A 76 4.21 12.16 -20.13
CA ARG A 76 4.84 12.14 -18.82
C ARG A 76 6.36 12.11 -18.92
N VAL A 77 6.92 11.24 -19.75
CA VAL A 77 8.37 11.11 -19.96
C VAL A 77 8.97 12.37 -20.52
N ILE A 78 8.31 12.99 -21.52
CA ILE A 78 8.73 14.29 -22.08
C ILE A 78 8.80 15.36 -20.98
N ASN A 79 7.71 15.51 -20.22
CA ASN A 79 7.68 16.49 -19.13
C ASN A 79 8.76 16.23 -18.08
N GLU A 80 9.00 14.98 -17.73
CA GLU A 80 10.01 14.56 -16.75
C GLU A 80 11.43 14.90 -17.25
N LEU A 81 11.73 14.67 -18.53
CA LEU A 81 13.02 15.02 -19.13
C LEU A 81 13.25 16.53 -19.20
N ILE A 82 12.21 17.29 -19.54
CA ILE A 82 12.28 18.77 -19.56
C ILE A 82 12.53 19.31 -18.15
N VAL A 83 11.76 18.85 -17.15
CA VAL A 83 11.94 19.24 -15.74
C VAL A 83 13.34 18.90 -15.27
N LYS A 84 13.82 17.69 -15.59
CA LYS A 84 15.17 17.25 -15.27
C LYS A 84 16.21 18.22 -15.81
N ALA A 85 16.16 18.55 -17.10
CA ALA A 85 17.12 19.46 -17.72
C ALA A 85 17.11 20.83 -17.05
N LEU A 86 15.92 21.36 -16.73
CA LEU A 86 15.75 22.66 -16.07
C LEU A 86 16.32 22.65 -14.64
N LEU A 87 16.03 21.62 -13.85
CA LEU A 87 16.54 21.49 -12.49
C LEU A 87 18.07 21.30 -12.47
N GLU A 88 18.64 20.52 -13.41
CA GLU A 88 20.08 20.37 -13.55
C GLU A 88 20.78 21.70 -13.87
N GLN A 89 20.20 22.50 -14.78
CA GLN A 89 20.70 23.85 -15.09
C GLN A 89 20.62 24.77 -13.85
N GLU A 90 19.54 24.77 -13.14
CA GLU A 90 19.37 25.62 -11.95
C GLU A 90 20.30 25.18 -10.81
N MET A 91 20.49 23.87 -10.61
CA MET A 91 21.44 23.35 -9.63
C MET A 91 22.87 23.74 -9.99
N ALA A 92 23.26 23.65 -11.27
CA ALA A 92 24.57 24.10 -11.73
C ALA A 92 24.78 25.60 -11.53
N LYS A 93 23.77 26.42 -11.87
CA LYS A 93 23.78 27.88 -11.63
C LYS A 93 23.95 28.24 -10.16
N ARG A 94 23.37 27.46 -9.24
CA ARG A 94 23.50 27.65 -7.79
C ARG A 94 24.77 27.03 -7.19
N GLY A 95 25.58 26.33 -7.98
CA GLY A 95 26.78 25.64 -7.50
C GLY A 95 26.47 24.47 -6.55
N ILE A 96 25.30 23.83 -6.72
CA ILE A 96 24.92 22.68 -5.88
C ILE A 96 25.67 21.45 -6.34
N GLU A 97 26.62 21.02 -5.52
CA GLU A 97 27.40 19.81 -5.73
C GLU A 97 27.16 18.80 -4.61
N VAL A 98 27.30 17.51 -4.96
CA VAL A 98 27.20 16.39 -4.01
C VAL A 98 28.52 15.64 -4.00
N SER A 99 29.20 15.69 -2.85
CA SER A 99 30.45 14.96 -2.61
C SER A 99 30.16 13.49 -2.27
N ASN A 100 31.19 12.65 -2.37
CA ASN A 100 31.09 11.26 -1.92
C ASN A 100 30.73 11.18 -0.43
N LYS A 101 31.23 12.12 0.38
CA LYS A 101 30.90 12.20 1.81
C LYS A 101 29.40 12.43 2.04
N ASP A 102 28.75 13.30 1.26
CA ASP A 102 27.31 13.52 1.38
C ASP A 102 26.52 12.23 1.10
N VAL A 103 26.98 11.43 0.13
CA VAL A 103 26.36 10.14 -0.18
C VAL A 103 26.60 9.12 0.95
N ASP A 104 27.82 9.07 1.48
CA ASP A 104 28.15 8.18 2.60
C ASP A 104 27.35 8.50 3.86
N ASP A 105 27.18 9.77 4.17
CA ASP A 105 26.37 10.24 5.29
C ASP A 105 24.88 9.82 5.08
N ALA A 106 24.36 9.96 3.86
CA ALA A 106 23.00 9.52 3.54
C ALA A 106 22.82 7.98 3.61
N VAL A 107 23.81 7.21 3.16
CA VAL A 107 23.84 5.73 3.32
C VAL A 107 23.79 5.37 4.80
N LYS A 108 24.58 6.07 5.63
CA LYS A 108 24.60 5.85 7.07
C LYS A 108 23.24 6.13 7.71
N GLU A 109 22.59 7.23 7.36
CA GLU A 109 21.22 7.53 7.86
C GLU A 109 20.23 6.42 7.52
N ILE A 110 20.32 5.83 6.33
CA ILE A 110 19.46 4.72 5.91
C ILE A 110 19.77 3.47 6.73
N ILE A 111 21.05 3.14 6.92
CA ILE A 111 21.48 2.01 7.76
C ILE A 111 20.98 2.17 9.20
N ASP A 112 21.11 3.37 9.78
CA ASP A 112 20.65 3.67 11.15
C ASP A 112 19.14 3.49 11.28
N LYS A 113 18.37 3.86 10.26
CA LYS A 113 16.91 3.65 10.21
C LYS A 113 16.49 2.19 10.02
N LEU A 114 17.26 1.44 9.23
CA LEU A 114 17.03 0.02 9.00
C LEU A 114 17.52 -0.86 10.16
N GLY A 115 18.52 -0.38 10.92
CA GLY A 115 19.12 -1.07 12.05
C GLY A 115 20.47 -1.73 11.75
N SER A 116 20.77 -2.10 10.50
CA SER A 116 22.09 -2.65 10.12
C SER A 116 22.34 -2.56 8.61
N LYS A 117 23.63 -2.65 8.25
CA LYS A 117 24.05 -2.76 6.85
C LYS A 117 23.53 -4.03 6.18
N ASP A 118 23.48 -5.16 6.90
CA ASP A 118 22.99 -6.42 6.35
C ASP A 118 21.52 -6.35 5.94
N GLN A 119 20.72 -5.56 6.68
CA GLN A 119 19.31 -5.31 6.31
C GLN A 119 19.21 -4.48 5.03
N LEU A 120 20.08 -3.48 4.85
CA LEU A 120 20.16 -2.73 3.59
C LEU A 120 20.58 -3.65 2.43
N ASP A 121 21.62 -4.43 2.59
CA ASP A 121 22.14 -5.33 1.55
C ASP A 121 21.08 -6.38 1.15
N THR A 122 20.33 -6.92 2.12
CA THR A 122 19.22 -7.84 1.86
C THR A 122 18.11 -7.15 1.07
N MET A 123 17.71 -5.94 1.49
CA MET A 123 16.67 -5.16 0.80
C MET A 123 17.05 -4.85 -0.65
N LEU A 124 18.30 -4.46 -0.90
CA LEU A 124 18.79 -4.18 -2.25
C LEU A 124 18.76 -5.44 -3.12
N LYS A 125 19.23 -6.58 -2.58
CA LYS A 125 19.23 -7.87 -3.26
C LYS A 125 17.82 -8.34 -3.61
N ASP A 126 16.88 -8.25 -2.66
CA ASP A 126 15.49 -8.69 -2.86
C ASP A 126 14.76 -7.85 -3.93
N ASN A 127 15.21 -6.60 -4.12
CA ASN A 127 14.68 -5.71 -5.15
C ASN A 127 15.52 -5.69 -6.45
N GLY A 128 16.58 -6.48 -6.54
CA GLY A 128 17.45 -6.55 -7.72
C GLY A 128 18.26 -5.28 -7.99
N ILE A 129 18.52 -4.47 -6.95
CA ILE A 129 19.23 -3.19 -7.06
C ILE A 129 20.71 -3.40 -6.69
N SER A 130 21.63 -3.05 -7.59
CA SER A 130 23.06 -3.08 -7.26
C SER A 130 23.44 -1.96 -6.30
N ALA A 131 24.46 -2.18 -5.45
CA ALA A 131 24.97 -1.15 -4.56
C ALA A 131 25.46 0.10 -5.31
N SER A 132 26.01 -0.07 -6.51
CA SER A 132 26.42 1.05 -7.37
C SER A 132 25.22 1.87 -7.86
N GLN A 133 24.15 1.19 -8.30
CA GLN A 133 22.92 1.88 -8.73
C GLN A 133 22.28 2.60 -7.55
N PHE A 134 22.17 1.95 -6.39
CA PHE A 134 21.66 2.56 -5.17
C PHE A 134 22.40 3.85 -4.80
N ARG A 135 23.74 3.83 -4.80
CA ARG A 135 24.55 5.02 -4.49
C ARG A 135 24.36 6.14 -5.53
N LYS A 136 24.19 5.79 -6.79
CA LYS A 136 23.92 6.75 -7.87
C LYS A 136 22.56 7.41 -7.67
N ASP A 137 21.52 6.62 -7.39
CA ASP A 137 20.17 7.14 -7.14
C ASP A 137 20.14 8.00 -5.87
N LEU A 138 20.84 7.57 -4.81
CA LEU A 138 20.95 8.34 -3.57
C LEU A 138 21.69 9.67 -3.76
N LYS A 139 22.71 9.72 -4.64
CA LYS A 139 23.39 10.96 -4.98
C LYS A 139 22.44 12.00 -5.57
N GLU A 140 21.56 11.56 -6.44
CA GLU A 140 20.54 12.45 -7.05
C GLU A 140 19.52 12.90 -5.99
N GLU A 141 19.09 12.01 -5.09
CA GLU A 141 18.21 12.37 -3.98
C GLU A 141 18.85 13.42 -3.06
N VAL A 142 20.12 13.24 -2.71
CA VAL A 142 20.89 14.21 -1.90
C VAL A 142 21.00 15.55 -2.61
N LYS A 143 21.19 15.54 -3.93
CA LYS A 143 21.27 16.76 -4.75
C LYS A 143 19.97 17.54 -4.70
N MET A 144 18.84 16.83 -4.85
CA MET A 144 17.51 17.43 -4.74
C MET A 144 17.20 17.96 -3.34
N LYS A 145 17.63 17.25 -2.28
CA LYS A 145 17.52 17.73 -0.89
C LYS A 145 18.33 19.01 -0.65
N LYS A 146 19.54 19.10 -1.21
CA LYS A 146 20.35 20.33 -1.15
C LYS A 146 19.65 21.49 -1.85
N LEU A 147 19.09 21.27 -3.06
CA LEU A 147 18.31 22.27 -3.77
C LEU A 147 17.10 22.73 -2.93
N ALA A 148 16.29 21.81 -2.44
CA ALA A 148 15.13 22.14 -1.63
C ALA A 148 15.50 22.94 -0.37
N LYS A 149 16.61 22.62 0.27
CA LYS A 149 17.14 23.36 1.43
C LYS A 149 17.53 24.79 1.06
N GLU A 150 18.12 24.99 -0.11
CA GLU A 150 18.55 26.31 -0.57
C GLU A 150 17.37 27.20 -1.01
N LEU A 151 16.27 26.58 -1.51
CA LEU A 151 15.05 27.29 -1.87
C LEU A 151 14.35 27.92 -0.67
N GLY A 152 14.56 27.40 0.54
CA GLY A 152 13.99 27.95 1.75
C GLY A 152 13.83 26.93 2.86
N SER A 153 13.53 27.41 4.06
CA SER A 153 13.27 26.54 5.20
C SER A 153 11.89 25.85 5.06
N SER A 154 11.91 24.56 5.01
CA SER A 154 10.69 23.74 5.11
C SER A 154 10.31 23.45 6.56
N SER A 155 11.01 24.03 7.53
CA SER A 155 10.75 23.77 8.95
C SER A 155 9.30 24.07 9.32
N VAL A 156 8.74 23.19 10.16
CA VAL A 156 7.36 23.27 10.64
C VAL A 156 7.37 23.58 12.13
N SER A 157 6.72 24.67 12.50
CA SER A 157 6.54 25.05 13.91
C SER A 157 5.58 24.08 14.63
N ASP A 158 5.68 24.05 15.97
CA ASP A 158 4.73 23.29 16.80
C ASP A 158 3.29 23.78 16.63
N ALA A 159 3.11 25.09 16.36
CA ALA A 159 1.79 25.67 16.11
C ALA A 159 1.16 25.13 14.81
N GLU A 160 1.92 25.05 13.72
CA GLU A 160 1.46 24.47 12.43
C GLU A 160 1.14 22.98 12.59
N ALA A 161 2.02 22.22 13.24
CA ALA A 161 1.79 20.82 13.52
C ALA A 161 0.53 20.61 14.38
N LYS A 162 0.29 21.46 15.39
CA LYS A 162 -0.90 21.42 16.24
C LYS A 162 -2.17 21.77 15.46
N LYS A 163 -2.08 22.76 14.58
CA LYS A 163 -3.19 23.14 13.68
C LYS A 163 -3.57 21.95 12.78
N PHE A 164 -2.59 21.31 12.14
CA PHE A 164 -2.83 20.12 11.32
C PHE A 164 -3.48 18.99 12.12
N TYR A 165 -2.95 18.68 13.30
CA TYR A 165 -3.51 17.68 14.19
C TYR A 165 -4.97 17.94 14.51
N ASN A 166 -5.32 19.16 14.91
CA ASN A 166 -6.68 19.55 15.26
C ASN A 166 -7.64 19.47 14.07
N GLN A 167 -7.17 19.84 12.88
CA GLN A 167 -7.96 19.78 11.64
C GLN A 167 -8.14 18.33 11.10
N ASN A 168 -7.29 17.40 11.56
CA ASN A 168 -7.28 16.02 11.08
C ASN A 168 -7.44 15.00 12.22
N LEU A 169 -8.16 15.34 13.28
CA LEU A 169 -8.33 14.48 14.46
C LEU A 169 -8.77 13.06 14.11
N ASP A 170 -9.58 12.89 13.07
CA ASP A 170 -10.05 11.57 12.64
C ASP A 170 -8.92 10.63 12.21
N LYS A 171 -7.83 11.17 11.66
CA LYS A 171 -6.64 10.38 11.28
C LYS A 171 -5.88 9.83 12.49
N PHE A 172 -6.09 10.43 13.66
CA PHE A 172 -5.43 10.06 14.91
C PHE A 172 -6.31 9.23 15.84
N LYS A 173 -7.59 9.03 15.47
CA LYS A 173 -8.51 8.13 16.18
C LYS A 173 -8.16 6.67 15.91
N ARG A 174 -8.11 5.91 16.96
CA ARG A 174 -8.01 4.46 16.93
C ARG A 174 -9.35 3.91 17.40
N PRO A 175 -10.07 3.17 16.54
CA PRO A 175 -11.33 2.57 16.95
C PRO A 175 -11.10 1.59 18.09
N GLU A 176 -12.16 1.33 18.83
CA GLU A 176 -12.19 0.20 19.77
C GLU A 176 -11.89 -1.10 19.01
N ARG A 177 -11.11 -1.99 19.62
CA ARG A 177 -10.80 -3.31 19.09
C ARG A 177 -11.02 -4.37 20.16
N VAL A 178 -11.50 -5.50 19.70
CA VAL A 178 -11.71 -6.70 20.52
C VAL A 178 -10.78 -7.79 20.01
N ARG A 179 -10.16 -8.52 20.93
CA ARG A 179 -9.50 -9.78 20.60
C ARG A 179 -10.42 -10.91 20.97
N ALA A 180 -10.69 -11.79 20.01
CA ALA A 180 -11.54 -12.94 20.25
C ALA A 180 -10.99 -14.20 19.60
N SER A 181 -11.40 -15.34 20.17
CA SER A 181 -11.33 -16.64 19.54
C SER A 181 -12.71 -17.12 19.18
N HIS A 182 -12.84 -17.92 18.11
CA HIS A 182 -14.12 -18.52 17.77
C HIS A 182 -14.02 -19.99 17.36
N ILE A 183 -15.18 -20.65 17.42
CA ILE A 183 -15.42 -21.97 16.84
C ILE A 183 -16.53 -21.78 15.81
N LEU A 184 -16.29 -22.11 14.55
CA LEU A 184 -17.28 -22.06 13.48
C LEU A 184 -17.79 -23.46 13.17
N ILE A 185 -19.10 -23.61 13.16
CA ILE A 185 -19.80 -24.74 12.51
C ILE A 185 -20.50 -24.14 11.29
N SER A 186 -19.94 -24.39 10.12
CA SER A 186 -20.42 -23.84 8.86
C SER A 186 -21.80 -24.38 8.51
N VAL A 187 -22.69 -23.48 8.09
CA VAL A 187 -24.02 -23.82 7.58
C VAL A 187 -24.25 -23.02 6.31
N ASN A 188 -23.91 -23.66 5.19
CA ASN A 188 -24.25 -23.19 3.86
C ASN A 188 -25.35 -24.11 3.28
N PRO A 189 -26.59 -23.66 3.15
CA PRO A 189 -27.70 -24.52 2.67
C PRO A 189 -27.47 -25.03 1.25
N GLU A 190 -26.78 -24.27 0.39
CA GLU A 190 -26.47 -24.71 -0.99
C GLU A 190 -25.46 -25.84 -0.99
N GLU A 191 -24.37 -25.68 -0.23
CA GLU A 191 -23.34 -26.71 -0.09
C GLU A 191 -23.90 -28.00 0.55
N ILE A 192 -24.72 -27.85 1.60
CA ILE A 192 -25.38 -28.99 2.23
C ILE A 192 -26.32 -29.68 1.24
N THR A 193 -27.02 -28.92 0.40
CA THR A 193 -27.91 -29.47 -0.64
C THR A 193 -27.11 -30.28 -1.65
N GLU A 194 -25.97 -29.80 -2.10
CA GLU A 194 -25.09 -30.53 -3.04
C GLU A 194 -24.53 -31.80 -2.39
N ILE A 195 -24.12 -31.73 -1.14
CA ILE A 195 -23.67 -32.90 -0.38
C ILE A 195 -24.78 -33.96 -0.28
N VAL A 196 -25.99 -33.54 0.12
CA VAL A 196 -27.16 -34.45 0.23
C VAL A 196 -27.52 -35.09 -1.12
N LYS A 197 -27.49 -34.33 -2.22
CA LYS A 197 -27.77 -34.82 -3.57
C LYS A 197 -26.69 -35.78 -4.09
N SER A 198 -25.44 -35.55 -3.71
CA SER A 198 -24.31 -36.37 -4.17
C SER A 198 -24.26 -37.74 -3.51
N ASP A 199 -24.88 -37.92 -2.35
CA ASP A 199 -24.96 -39.24 -1.68
C ASP A 199 -25.76 -40.22 -2.52
N ALA A 200 -25.13 -41.36 -2.82
CA ALA A 200 -25.72 -42.41 -3.65
C ALA A 200 -27.05 -42.95 -3.09
N LYS A 201 -27.25 -42.89 -1.76
CA LYS A 201 -28.49 -43.26 -1.08
C LYS A 201 -29.66 -42.32 -1.36
N ASN A 202 -29.38 -41.13 -1.80
CA ASN A 202 -30.37 -40.04 -2.00
C ASN A 202 -30.75 -39.86 -3.48
N LYS A 203 -30.13 -40.59 -4.42
CA LYS A 203 -30.33 -40.41 -5.87
C LYS A 203 -31.78 -40.59 -6.37
N SER A 204 -32.61 -41.33 -5.62
CA SER A 204 -34.03 -41.55 -5.94
C SER A 204 -35.00 -40.62 -5.20
N LEU A 205 -34.48 -39.67 -4.40
CA LEU A 205 -35.31 -38.73 -3.64
C LEU A 205 -35.83 -37.62 -4.51
N ASP A 206 -37.06 -37.21 -4.30
CA ASP A 206 -37.62 -36.00 -4.87
C ASP A 206 -37.11 -34.73 -4.15
N ASP A 207 -37.41 -33.56 -4.70
CA ASP A 207 -36.95 -32.27 -4.16
C ASP A 207 -37.44 -32.01 -2.72
N ASN A 208 -38.63 -32.50 -2.35
CA ASN A 208 -39.17 -32.35 -1.00
C ASN A 208 -38.42 -33.21 0.00
N ALA A 209 -38.09 -34.43 -0.38
CA ALA A 209 -37.31 -35.33 0.45
C ALA A 209 -35.83 -34.83 0.59
N ILE A 210 -35.23 -34.31 -0.48
CA ILE A 210 -33.93 -33.63 -0.42
C ILE A 210 -33.98 -32.46 0.55
N LYS A 211 -34.97 -31.57 0.42
CA LYS A 211 -35.15 -30.43 1.32
C LYS A 211 -35.34 -30.83 2.78
N ALA A 212 -36.08 -31.92 3.04
CA ALA A 212 -36.23 -32.46 4.38
C ALA A 212 -34.89 -32.90 4.97
N LYS A 213 -34.05 -33.62 4.20
CA LYS A 213 -32.71 -34.06 4.61
C LYS A 213 -31.75 -32.87 4.84
N VAL A 214 -31.78 -31.85 3.97
CA VAL A 214 -31.00 -30.63 4.18
C VAL A 214 -31.36 -29.97 5.52
N ASN A 215 -32.66 -29.88 5.85
CA ASN A 215 -33.11 -29.33 7.12
C ASN A 215 -32.69 -30.22 8.32
N GLU A 216 -32.64 -31.52 8.15
CA GLU A 216 -32.14 -32.46 9.16
C GLU A 216 -30.65 -32.24 9.44
N GLU A 217 -29.82 -32.08 8.40
CA GLU A 217 -28.39 -31.78 8.51
C GLU A 217 -28.15 -30.42 9.19
N ILE A 218 -28.94 -29.40 8.83
CA ILE A 218 -28.83 -28.08 9.48
C ILE A 218 -29.15 -28.18 10.97
N LYS A 219 -30.18 -28.96 11.37
CA LYS A 219 -30.53 -29.18 12.76
C LYS A 219 -29.42 -29.98 13.51
N ALA A 220 -28.80 -30.95 12.83
CA ALA A 220 -27.68 -31.69 13.41
C ALA A 220 -26.49 -30.79 13.69
N LYS A 221 -26.15 -29.88 12.74
CA LYS A 221 -25.09 -28.88 12.93
C LYS A 221 -25.43 -27.90 14.08
N GLU A 222 -26.70 -27.48 14.19
CA GLU A 222 -27.16 -26.63 15.30
C GLU A 222 -27.08 -27.35 16.65
N ALA A 223 -27.43 -28.64 16.71
CA ALA A 223 -27.24 -29.47 17.91
C ALA A 223 -25.76 -29.60 18.28
N LYS A 224 -24.88 -29.83 17.30
CA LYS A 224 -23.42 -29.89 17.49
C LYS A 224 -22.87 -28.60 18.10
N VAL A 225 -23.19 -27.44 17.54
CA VAL A 225 -22.68 -26.17 18.06
C VAL A 225 -23.17 -25.89 19.48
N ASN A 226 -24.42 -26.28 19.82
CA ASN A 226 -24.94 -26.14 21.18
C ASN A 226 -24.22 -27.07 22.17
N GLN A 227 -23.88 -28.31 21.75
CA GLN A 227 -23.08 -29.23 22.54
C GLN A 227 -21.68 -28.67 22.82
N LEU A 228 -20.98 -28.15 21.77
CA LEU A 228 -19.67 -27.53 21.90
C LEU A 228 -19.70 -26.29 22.79
N LEU A 229 -20.77 -25.48 22.69
CA LEU A 229 -20.97 -24.32 23.56
C LEU A 229 -21.10 -24.74 25.03
N ALA A 230 -21.87 -25.77 25.31
CA ALA A 230 -22.01 -26.30 26.68
C ALA A 230 -20.68 -26.79 27.22
N GLU A 231 -19.87 -27.47 26.40
CA GLU A 231 -18.56 -27.97 26.77
C GLU A 231 -17.56 -26.84 27.09
N VAL A 232 -17.44 -25.82 26.23
CA VAL A 232 -16.55 -24.68 26.48
C VAL A 232 -17.01 -23.80 27.64
N LYS A 233 -18.31 -23.70 27.89
CA LYS A 233 -18.85 -23.00 29.07
C LYS A 233 -18.55 -23.75 30.38
N LYS A 234 -18.54 -25.07 30.34
CA LYS A 234 -18.19 -25.90 31.50
C LYS A 234 -16.69 -25.79 31.84
N ASP A 235 -15.84 -25.70 30.82
CA ASP A 235 -14.38 -25.59 30.99
C ASP A 235 -13.80 -24.65 29.88
N PRO A 236 -13.76 -23.32 30.12
CA PRO A 236 -13.24 -22.35 29.15
C PRO A 236 -11.78 -22.61 28.75
N SER A 237 -10.98 -23.27 29.57
CA SER A 237 -9.57 -23.57 29.26
C SER A 237 -9.42 -24.51 28.05
N LYS A 238 -10.45 -25.29 27.74
CA LYS A 238 -10.50 -26.19 26.59
C LYS A 238 -10.87 -25.54 25.29
N PHE A 239 -11.22 -24.26 25.28
CA PHE A 239 -11.71 -23.56 24.08
C PHE A 239 -10.77 -23.72 22.88
N ALA A 240 -9.48 -23.47 23.07
CA ALA A 240 -8.48 -23.59 22.02
C ALA A 240 -8.33 -25.02 21.47
N LYS A 241 -8.44 -26.04 22.34
CA LYS A 241 -8.41 -27.44 21.93
C LYS A 241 -9.64 -27.78 21.11
N ILE A 242 -10.83 -27.44 21.63
CA ILE A 242 -12.11 -27.72 20.97
C ILE A 242 -12.19 -26.98 19.61
N ALA A 243 -11.67 -25.74 19.53
CA ALA A 243 -11.56 -24.99 18.26
C ALA A 243 -10.68 -25.73 17.24
N LYS A 244 -9.51 -26.24 17.65
CA LYS A 244 -8.63 -27.02 16.76
C LYS A 244 -9.28 -28.28 16.23
N GLU A 245 -10.09 -28.96 17.07
CA GLU A 245 -10.68 -30.25 16.74
C GLU A 245 -12.00 -30.14 15.96
N ASN A 246 -12.74 -29.04 16.13
CA ASN A 246 -14.11 -28.93 15.63
C ASN A 246 -14.42 -27.72 14.76
N SER A 247 -13.61 -26.66 14.81
CA SER A 247 -13.90 -25.46 14.02
C SER A 247 -13.67 -25.70 12.53
N GLU A 248 -14.66 -25.33 11.74
CA GLU A 248 -14.62 -25.40 10.27
C GLU A 248 -13.96 -24.14 9.66
N ASP A 249 -13.61 -23.11 10.45
CA ASP A 249 -12.66 -22.07 10.03
C ASP A 249 -11.22 -22.56 10.22
N THR A 250 -10.69 -23.22 9.20
CA THR A 250 -9.36 -23.83 9.22
C THR A 250 -8.23 -22.83 9.47
N ASN A 251 -8.40 -21.55 9.08
CA ASN A 251 -7.38 -20.50 9.22
C ASN A 251 -7.15 -20.12 10.69
N SER A 252 -8.20 -20.04 11.49
CA SER A 252 -8.10 -19.75 12.92
C SER A 252 -8.03 -21.01 13.77
N ALA A 253 -8.64 -22.12 13.37
CA ALA A 253 -8.65 -23.38 14.10
C ALA A 253 -7.25 -23.85 14.51
N ILE A 254 -6.27 -23.80 13.59
CA ILE A 254 -4.86 -24.17 13.87
C ILE A 254 -4.23 -23.34 14.99
N LYS A 255 -4.76 -22.13 15.24
CA LYS A 255 -4.35 -21.21 16.32
C LYS A 255 -5.31 -21.27 17.52
N GLY A 256 -6.14 -22.31 17.63
CA GLY A 256 -7.14 -22.42 18.69
C GLY A 256 -8.31 -21.46 18.55
N GLY A 257 -8.62 -21.05 17.32
CA GLY A 257 -9.69 -20.14 17.00
C GLY A 257 -9.32 -18.64 17.11
N ASP A 258 -8.06 -18.29 17.47
CA ASP A 258 -7.65 -16.88 17.70
C ASP A 258 -7.66 -16.06 16.40
N LEU A 259 -8.49 -15.02 16.41
CA LEU A 259 -8.65 -14.03 15.31
C LEU A 259 -7.75 -12.81 15.49
N GLY A 260 -7.04 -12.68 16.63
CA GLY A 260 -6.33 -11.48 16.99
C GLY A 260 -7.26 -10.30 17.30
N PHE A 261 -6.71 -9.08 17.32
CA PHE A 261 -7.48 -7.84 17.51
C PHE A 261 -8.11 -7.39 16.21
N PHE A 262 -9.41 -7.13 16.23
CA PHE A 262 -10.18 -6.57 15.12
C PHE A 262 -11.09 -5.42 15.59
N ASN A 263 -11.44 -4.50 14.70
CA ASN A 263 -12.45 -3.49 14.92
C ASN A 263 -13.82 -3.96 14.37
N ALA A 264 -14.88 -3.24 14.72
CA ALA A 264 -16.25 -3.64 14.38
C ALA A 264 -16.56 -3.72 12.87
N LYS A 265 -15.73 -3.12 12.01
CA LYS A 265 -15.90 -3.12 10.54
C LYS A 265 -15.16 -4.25 9.83
N GLU A 266 -14.30 -4.98 10.54
CA GLU A 266 -13.46 -6.04 9.97
C GLU A 266 -14.14 -7.41 10.00
N MET A 267 -15.26 -7.55 10.71
CA MET A 267 -16.04 -8.78 10.80
C MET A 267 -17.48 -8.54 10.34
N VAL A 268 -18.20 -9.61 10.02
CA VAL A 268 -19.62 -9.52 9.66
C VAL A 268 -20.44 -8.92 10.81
N PRO A 269 -21.53 -8.17 10.51
CA PRO A 269 -22.23 -7.37 11.51
C PRO A 269 -22.71 -8.15 12.74
N GLU A 270 -23.25 -9.35 12.54
CA GLU A 270 -23.77 -10.19 13.63
C GLU A 270 -22.66 -10.65 14.58
N PHE A 271 -21.50 -11.04 14.02
CA PHE A 271 -20.33 -11.44 14.80
C PHE A 271 -19.78 -10.24 15.58
N SER A 272 -19.58 -9.10 14.90
CA SER A 272 -19.10 -7.88 15.53
C SER A 272 -20.01 -7.42 16.64
N LYS A 273 -21.33 -7.36 16.40
CA LYS A 273 -22.32 -6.97 17.42
C LYS A 273 -22.23 -7.87 18.66
N ALA A 274 -22.08 -9.16 18.46
CA ALA A 274 -21.94 -10.09 19.58
C ALA A 274 -20.61 -9.88 20.33
N ALA A 275 -19.47 -9.89 19.63
CA ALA A 275 -18.15 -9.76 20.25
C ALA A 275 -17.99 -8.42 20.99
N PHE A 276 -18.44 -7.30 20.40
CA PHE A 276 -18.34 -5.97 21.02
C PHE A 276 -19.31 -5.75 22.18
N SER A 277 -20.37 -6.57 22.33
CA SER A 277 -21.25 -6.52 23.50
C SER A 277 -20.73 -7.31 24.69
N MET A 278 -19.74 -8.19 24.48
CA MET A 278 -19.21 -9.08 25.51
C MET A 278 -18.06 -8.45 26.31
N LYS A 279 -17.89 -8.89 27.55
CA LYS A 279 -16.75 -8.51 28.39
C LYS A 279 -15.53 -9.40 28.08
N PRO A 280 -14.30 -8.92 28.29
CA PRO A 280 -13.13 -9.80 28.24
C PRO A 280 -13.27 -11.03 29.15
N ASN A 281 -12.68 -12.14 28.69
CA ASN A 281 -12.73 -13.46 29.35
C ASN A 281 -14.14 -14.03 29.49
N THR A 282 -15.05 -13.72 28.52
CA THR A 282 -16.40 -14.33 28.48
C THR A 282 -16.62 -15.07 27.16
N ILE A 283 -17.50 -16.05 27.20
CA ILE A 283 -17.96 -16.84 26.04
C ILE A 283 -19.40 -16.41 25.72
N SER A 284 -19.79 -16.41 24.46
CA SER A 284 -21.13 -16.05 23.98
C SER A 284 -22.20 -16.91 24.66
N ASP A 285 -23.34 -16.31 25.04
CA ASP A 285 -24.40 -17.01 25.76
C ASP A 285 -25.09 -18.07 24.90
N LYS A 286 -25.17 -17.81 23.63
CA LYS A 286 -25.73 -18.71 22.60
C LYS A 286 -24.85 -18.65 21.34
N PRO A 287 -24.99 -19.65 20.45
CA PRO A 287 -24.34 -19.57 19.15
C PRO A 287 -24.76 -18.32 18.39
N VAL A 288 -23.81 -17.63 17.77
CA VAL A 288 -24.05 -16.44 16.95
C VAL A 288 -24.21 -16.86 15.50
N LYS A 289 -25.37 -16.67 14.92
CA LYS A 289 -25.66 -17.01 13.52
C LYS A 289 -25.18 -15.89 12.60
N THR A 290 -24.45 -16.26 11.56
CA THR A 290 -24.01 -15.37 10.45
C THR A 290 -24.29 -16.07 9.12
N GLN A 291 -23.94 -15.44 8.02
CA GLN A 291 -23.98 -16.06 6.69
C GLN A 291 -23.05 -17.29 6.55
N TYR A 292 -22.04 -17.43 7.39
CA TYR A 292 -21.10 -18.55 7.36
C TYR A 292 -21.56 -19.76 8.21
N GLY A 293 -22.52 -19.57 9.09
CA GLY A 293 -23.00 -20.60 10.00
C GLY A 293 -23.12 -20.11 11.44
N TYR A 294 -22.84 -21.00 12.40
CA TYR A 294 -22.94 -20.72 13.82
C TYR A 294 -21.56 -20.57 14.45
N HIS A 295 -21.36 -19.50 15.19
CA HIS A 295 -20.11 -19.18 15.88
C HIS A 295 -20.30 -19.27 17.40
N ILE A 296 -19.35 -19.90 18.08
CA ILE A 296 -19.13 -19.75 19.52
C ILE A 296 -17.99 -18.75 19.64
N ILE A 297 -18.20 -17.64 20.33
CA ILE A 297 -17.24 -16.55 20.46
C ILE A 297 -16.73 -16.48 21.88
N MET A 298 -15.41 -16.40 22.04
CA MET A 298 -14.75 -16.09 23.32
C MET A 298 -13.96 -14.80 23.15
N VAL A 299 -14.38 -13.74 23.83
CA VAL A 299 -13.62 -12.49 23.88
C VAL A 299 -12.51 -12.65 24.91
N THR A 300 -11.26 -12.41 24.51
CA THR A 300 -10.08 -12.55 25.38
C THR A 300 -9.51 -11.23 25.83
N ASP A 301 -9.66 -10.17 25.04
CA ASP A 301 -9.12 -8.86 25.38
C ASP A 301 -9.90 -7.73 24.67
N ARG A 302 -9.73 -6.49 25.14
CA ARG A 302 -10.38 -5.32 24.58
C ARG A 302 -9.46 -4.09 24.66
N ALA A 303 -9.24 -3.44 23.56
CA ALA A 303 -8.53 -2.17 23.49
C ALA A 303 -9.56 -1.05 23.24
N ALA A 304 -9.74 -0.19 24.21
CA ALA A 304 -10.67 0.94 24.11
C ALA A 304 -10.31 1.87 22.95
N ALA A 305 -11.33 2.52 22.40
CA ALA A 305 -11.12 3.60 21.44
C ALA A 305 -10.23 4.69 22.07
N SER A 306 -9.31 5.20 21.30
CA SER A 306 -8.37 6.23 21.77
C SER A 306 -8.03 7.21 20.65
N VAL A 307 -7.49 8.36 21.04
CA VAL A 307 -6.90 9.32 20.10
C VAL A 307 -5.41 9.35 20.39
N THR A 308 -4.58 9.19 19.39
CA THR A 308 -3.13 9.33 19.55
C THR A 308 -2.84 10.76 20.02
N PRO A 309 -2.23 10.97 21.22
CA PRO A 309 -1.96 12.32 21.73
C PRO A 309 -1.07 13.11 20.77
N PHE A 310 -1.28 14.42 20.71
CA PHE A 310 -0.51 15.32 19.85
C PHE A 310 1.01 15.13 20.02
N GLU A 311 1.52 15.11 21.25
CA GLU A 311 2.96 14.97 21.49
C GLU A 311 3.56 13.69 20.90
N LYS A 312 2.76 12.62 20.82
CA LYS A 312 3.18 11.37 20.18
C LYS A 312 3.11 11.43 18.66
N ALA A 313 2.15 12.16 18.11
CA ALA A 313 1.96 12.33 16.66
C ALA A 313 2.82 13.45 16.07
N LYS A 314 3.28 14.40 16.91
CA LYS A 314 3.98 15.63 16.49
C LYS A 314 5.20 15.37 15.60
N PRO A 315 6.12 14.44 15.88
CA PRO A 315 7.27 14.21 15.00
C PRO A 315 6.85 13.76 13.59
N ASP A 316 5.87 12.87 13.51
CA ASP A 316 5.36 12.35 12.21
C ASP A 316 4.64 13.45 11.43
N ILE A 317 3.85 14.29 12.14
CA ILE A 317 3.16 15.43 11.53
C ILE A 317 4.16 16.45 10.99
N LYS A 318 5.19 16.78 11.75
CA LYS A 318 6.23 17.70 11.30
C LYS A 318 6.93 17.17 10.06
N GLY A 319 7.40 15.93 10.09
CA GLY A 319 8.03 15.30 8.93
C GLY A 319 7.13 15.29 7.69
N TYR A 320 5.85 15.01 7.86
CA TYR A 320 4.87 15.06 6.77
C TYR A 320 4.73 16.48 6.19
N LEU A 321 4.52 17.48 7.04
CA LEU A 321 4.34 18.86 6.60
C LEU A 321 5.62 19.48 6.03
N GLU A 322 6.78 19.13 6.57
CA GLU A 322 8.08 19.55 6.05
C GLU A 322 8.29 19.01 4.63
N ASN A 323 7.94 17.73 4.40
CA ASN A 323 7.98 17.15 3.07
C ASN A 323 7.01 17.84 2.11
N GLN A 324 5.77 18.14 2.53
CA GLN A 324 4.80 18.88 1.72
C GLN A 324 5.34 20.27 1.32
N LYS A 325 5.92 21.03 2.27
CA LYS A 325 6.53 22.33 1.97
C LYS A 325 7.71 22.20 1.01
N GLN A 326 8.54 21.17 1.13
CA GLN A 326 9.64 20.92 0.19
C GLN A 326 9.13 20.67 -1.22
N LEU A 327 8.10 19.84 -1.37
CA LEU A 327 7.48 19.56 -2.66
C LEU A 327 6.90 20.84 -3.28
N GLU A 328 6.19 21.66 -2.50
CA GLU A 328 5.64 22.94 -2.95
C GLU A 328 6.73 23.90 -3.43
N LEU A 329 7.85 24.00 -2.72
CA LEU A 329 8.99 24.83 -3.14
C LEU A 329 9.59 24.35 -4.45
N LEU A 330 9.73 23.04 -4.65
CA LEU A 330 10.23 22.45 -5.88
C LEU A 330 9.26 22.62 -7.05
N ASP A 331 7.96 22.46 -6.81
CA ASP A 331 6.92 22.65 -7.80
C ASP A 331 6.88 24.12 -8.27
N ASN A 332 6.91 25.08 -7.34
CA ASN A 332 6.95 26.51 -7.64
C ASN A 332 8.21 26.87 -8.44
N LEU A 333 9.37 26.32 -8.07
CA LEU A 333 10.61 26.50 -8.84
C LEU A 333 10.45 25.95 -10.26
N THR A 334 9.97 24.71 -10.37
CA THR A 334 9.79 24.01 -11.64
C THR A 334 8.88 24.78 -12.59
N GLU A 335 7.74 25.26 -12.09
CA GLU A 335 6.81 26.08 -12.87
C GLU A 335 7.45 27.41 -13.33
N SER A 336 8.20 28.06 -12.44
CA SER A 336 8.95 29.27 -12.77
C SER A 336 10.01 29.01 -13.84
N LEU A 337 10.76 27.92 -13.73
CA LEU A 337 11.78 27.54 -14.69
C LEU A 337 11.17 27.23 -16.06
N LYS A 338 10.08 26.45 -16.11
CA LYS A 338 9.35 26.16 -17.36
C LYS A 338 8.88 27.41 -18.06
N LYS A 339 8.28 28.36 -17.32
CA LYS A 339 7.75 29.62 -17.87
C LYS A 339 8.83 30.46 -18.51
N ASN A 340 10.06 30.43 -18.02
CA ASN A 340 11.18 31.24 -18.48
C ASN A 340 12.11 30.50 -19.43
N ALA A 341 11.91 29.20 -19.66
CA ALA A 341 12.76 28.41 -20.54
C ALA A 341 12.37 28.53 -22.00
N LYS A 342 13.38 28.48 -22.88
CA LYS A 342 13.18 28.23 -24.31
C LYS A 342 13.13 26.72 -24.51
N ILE A 343 11.93 26.20 -24.80
CA ILE A 343 11.73 24.78 -25.11
C ILE A 343 11.42 24.69 -26.60
N GLU A 344 12.20 23.89 -27.32
CA GLU A 344 12.05 23.70 -28.76
C GLU A 344 11.95 22.20 -29.07
N TYR A 345 10.83 21.79 -29.67
CA TYR A 345 10.60 20.42 -30.09
C TYR A 345 11.21 20.24 -31.48
N VAL A 346 12.48 19.81 -31.51
CA VAL A 346 13.25 19.58 -32.74
C VAL A 346 12.58 18.50 -33.60
N ASN A 347 12.07 17.45 -32.97
CA ASN A 347 11.17 16.51 -33.61
C ASN A 347 9.72 16.85 -33.19
N PRO A 348 8.87 17.36 -34.09
CA PRO A 348 7.51 17.81 -33.79
C PRO A 348 6.60 16.73 -33.21
N GLU A 349 6.91 15.43 -33.44
CA GLU A 349 6.15 14.30 -32.85
C GLU A 349 6.13 14.35 -31.33
N TYR A 350 7.15 14.94 -30.71
CA TYR A 350 7.28 15.03 -29.25
C TYR A 350 6.62 16.29 -28.67
N SER A 351 6.01 17.13 -29.51
CA SER A 351 5.31 18.32 -29.01
C SER A 351 4.02 17.97 -28.29
N PRO A 352 3.58 18.79 -27.32
CA PRO A 352 2.29 18.61 -26.65
C PRO A 352 1.12 18.55 -27.61
N GLU A 353 1.14 19.40 -28.65
CA GLU A 353 0.10 19.51 -29.68
C GLU A 353 -0.02 18.19 -30.48
N ALA A 354 1.11 17.62 -30.90
CA ALA A 354 1.12 16.35 -31.62
C ALA A 354 0.62 15.20 -30.75
N ASN A 355 1.01 15.16 -29.47
CA ASN A 355 0.57 14.15 -28.55
C ASN A 355 -0.94 14.26 -28.24
N GLN A 356 -1.43 15.48 -28.03
CA GLN A 356 -2.85 15.73 -27.76
C GLN A 356 -3.73 15.37 -28.97
N LYS A 357 -3.27 15.68 -30.19
CA LYS A 357 -3.93 15.27 -31.43
C LYS A 357 -4.01 13.74 -31.53
N ALA A 358 -2.89 13.04 -31.26
CA ALA A 358 -2.85 11.58 -31.31
C ALA A 358 -3.80 10.97 -30.25
N ILE A 359 -3.92 11.54 -29.06
CA ILE A 359 -4.89 11.10 -28.05
C ILE A 359 -6.33 11.27 -28.57
N GLN A 360 -6.65 12.40 -29.18
CA GLN A 360 -8.01 12.68 -29.68
C GLN A 360 -8.40 11.75 -30.86
N GLU A 361 -7.45 11.36 -31.68
CA GLU A 361 -7.68 10.45 -32.82
C GLU A 361 -7.85 8.98 -32.39
N ASN A 362 -7.49 8.62 -31.16
CA ASN A 362 -7.54 7.26 -30.62
C ASN A 362 -8.60 7.05 -29.51
N ILE A 363 -9.45 8.05 -29.24
CA ILE A 363 -10.66 7.97 -28.41
C ILE A 363 -11.89 7.83 -29.31
#